data_dd5361dd818294cac7c1a04548f95b75
#
_entry.id   dd5361dd818294cac7c1a04548f95b75
#
_cell.length_a   1.000
_cell.length_b   1.000
_cell.length_c   1.000
_cell.angle_alpha   90.00
_cell.angle_beta   90.00
_cell.angle_gamma   90.00
#
_symmetry.space_group_name_H-M   'P 1'
#
loop_
_entity.id
_entity.type
_entity.pdbx_description
1 polymer ?
#
loop_
_entity_poly.entity_id
_entity_poly.type
_entity_poly.pdbx_seq_one_letter_code
_entity_poly.pdbx_strand_id
1 'polypeptide(L)'
;MGRTTVQGRDGVPLFGKRLSLRKLKAKLGREIGVSEWFPVTQERIDAFAAVTEDRQWIHVDPERAARGPLGGTVAHGFLLLSLVPYFNFTNEVFSGRFRMAVNYGLARVRFPHPVRAGSRVRN
;
A
#
# COMPACT_ATOMS: atom_id res chain seq x y z
N MET A 1 14.51 14.91 29.67
CA MET A 1 13.68 13.68 29.52
C MET A 1 13.69 13.28 28.05
N GLY A 2 14.46 12.22 27.75
CA GLY A 2 14.68 11.74 26.39
C GLY A 2 13.41 11.15 25.78
N ARG A 3 13.12 11.51 24.53
CA ARG A 3 12.03 10.93 23.73
C ARG A 3 12.51 9.55 23.26
N THR A 4 11.92 8.49 23.76
CA THR A 4 12.12 7.15 23.25
C THR A 4 11.41 7.05 21.89
N THR A 5 12.17 7.05 20.82
CA THR A 5 11.66 6.73 19.49
C THR A 5 11.51 5.22 19.42
N VAL A 6 10.29 4.72 19.29
CA VAL A 6 10.05 3.30 19.05
C VAL A 6 10.43 3.01 17.60
N GLN A 7 11.51 2.25 17.42
CA GLN A 7 11.96 1.80 16.10
C GLN A 7 11.34 0.44 15.77
N GLY A 8 10.89 0.26 14.54
CA GLY A 8 10.58 -1.04 13.99
C GLY A 8 11.82 -1.93 13.89
N ARG A 9 11.63 -3.23 13.59
CA ARG A 9 12.74 -4.20 13.48
C ARG A 9 13.84 -3.79 12.50
N ASP A 10 13.54 -2.88 11.57
CA ASP A 10 14.45 -2.42 10.51
C ASP A 10 14.94 -0.98 10.72
N GLY A 11 14.85 -0.45 11.93
CA GLY A 11 15.32 0.91 12.26
C GLY A 11 14.47 2.06 11.71
N VAL A 12 13.37 1.76 11.03
CA VAL A 12 12.44 2.76 10.52
C VAL A 12 11.59 3.30 11.67
N PRO A 13 11.50 4.63 11.89
CA PRO A 13 10.65 5.17 12.93
C PRO A 13 9.19 4.82 12.63
N LEU A 14 8.54 4.10 13.58
CA LEU A 14 7.14 3.68 13.46
C LEU A 14 6.14 4.86 13.43
N PHE A 15 6.59 6.08 13.69
CA PHE A 15 5.72 7.26 13.75
C PHE A 15 6.47 8.56 13.38
N GLY A 16 5.99 9.27 12.36
CA GLY A 16 6.48 10.59 11.94
C GLY A 16 5.95 11.76 12.79
N LYS A 17 6.11 13.02 12.35
CA LYS A 17 5.72 14.25 13.07
C LYS A 17 4.21 14.35 13.31
N ARG A 18 3.81 14.72 14.54
CA ARG A 18 2.40 14.87 14.96
C ARG A 18 1.62 15.87 14.11
N LEU A 19 0.64 15.42 13.35
CA LEU A 19 -0.42 16.27 12.82
C LEU A 19 -1.63 16.24 13.76
N SER A 20 -2.07 17.40 14.26
CA SER A 20 -3.32 17.47 15.01
C SER A 20 -4.52 17.34 14.08
N LEU A 21 -5.66 16.84 14.57
CA LEU A 21 -6.91 16.77 13.79
C LEU A 21 -7.28 18.10 13.14
N ARG A 22 -7.01 19.22 13.82
CA ARG A 22 -7.23 20.57 13.27
C ARG A 22 -6.36 20.83 12.03
N LYS A 23 -5.08 20.42 12.06
CA LYS A 23 -4.16 20.57 10.92
C LYS A 23 -4.54 19.64 9.76
N LEU A 24 -5.02 18.43 10.05
CA LEU A 24 -5.53 17.52 9.03
C LEU A 24 -6.80 18.08 8.36
N LYS A 25 -7.77 18.58 9.15
CA LYS A 25 -8.97 19.21 8.60
C LYS A 25 -8.66 20.42 7.69
N ALA A 26 -7.66 21.22 8.03
CA ALA A 26 -7.22 22.34 7.20
C ALA A 26 -6.56 21.92 5.88
N LYS A 27 -6.22 20.65 5.72
CA LYS A 27 -5.59 20.10 4.52
C LYS A 27 -6.54 19.25 3.66
N LEU A 28 -7.82 19.22 4.00
CA LEU A 28 -8.82 18.50 3.19
C LEU A 28 -8.78 18.96 1.72
N GLY A 29 -8.81 18.01 0.80
CA GLY A 29 -8.73 18.27 -0.63
C GLY A 29 -7.35 18.67 -1.16
N ARG A 30 -6.29 18.58 -0.34
CA ARG A 30 -4.91 18.86 -0.74
C ARG A 30 -4.05 17.61 -0.57
N GLU A 31 -3.00 17.50 -1.38
CA GLU A 31 -1.95 16.51 -1.15
C GLU A 31 -1.26 16.80 0.20
N ILE A 32 -1.11 15.79 1.03
CA ILE A 32 -0.54 15.90 2.36
C ILE A 32 0.80 15.17 2.53
N GLY A 33 1.13 14.35 1.57
CA GLY A 33 2.39 13.62 1.49
C GLY A 33 2.37 12.63 0.34
N VAL A 34 3.54 12.19 -0.05
CA VAL A 34 3.74 11.17 -1.07
C VAL A 34 4.74 10.15 -0.54
N SER A 35 4.41 8.87 -0.64
CA SER A 35 5.31 7.81 -0.20
C SER A 35 6.45 7.58 -1.20
N GLU A 36 7.48 6.85 -0.76
CA GLU A 36 8.43 6.26 -1.68
C GLU A 36 7.77 5.27 -2.65
N TRP A 37 8.43 5.04 -3.77
CA TRP A 37 7.98 4.09 -4.76
C TRP A 37 8.11 2.66 -4.24
N PHE A 38 7.02 1.90 -4.32
CA PHE A 38 6.95 0.50 -3.92
C PHE A 38 6.91 -0.41 -5.16
N PRO A 39 7.85 -1.35 -5.32
CA PRO A 39 7.87 -2.25 -6.46
C PRO A 39 6.80 -3.34 -6.31
N VAL A 40 6.02 -3.53 -7.36
CA VAL A 40 5.03 -4.61 -7.47
C VAL A 40 5.65 -5.72 -8.31
N THR A 41 6.38 -6.62 -7.66
CA THR A 41 7.07 -7.73 -8.33
C THR A 41 6.15 -8.94 -8.53
N GLN A 42 6.52 -9.84 -9.46
CA GLN A 42 5.78 -11.08 -9.67
C GLN A 42 5.74 -11.94 -8.40
N GLU A 43 6.84 -12.01 -7.65
CA GLU A 43 6.91 -12.79 -6.41
C GLU A 43 5.91 -12.29 -5.36
N ARG A 44 5.65 -10.97 -5.29
CA ARG A 44 4.63 -10.41 -4.40
C ARG A 44 3.22 -10.79 -4.83
N ILE A 45 2.99 -10.81 -6.14
CA ILE A 45 1.70 -11.22 -6.72
C ILE A 45 1.46 -12.70 -6.44
N ASP A 46 2.47 -13.55 -6.66
CA ASP A 46 2.40 -14.99 -6.41
C ASP A 46 2.18 -15.30 -4.92
N ALA A 47 2.87 -14.57 -4.03
CA ALA A 47 2.67 -14.70 -2.59
C ALA A 47 1.24 -14.31 -2.17
N PHE A 48 0.69 -13.23 -2.75
CA PHE A 48 -0.69 -12.82 -2.49
C PHE A 48 -1.69 -13.84 -3.01
N ALA A 49 -1.48 -14.36 -4.24
CA ALA A 49 -2.29 -15.43 -4.80
C ALA A 49 -2.28 -16.68 -3.92
N ALA A 50 -1.11 -17.02 -3.33
CA ALA A 50 -0.98 -18.18 -2.46
C ALA A 50 -1.76 -18.04 -1.16
N VAL A 51 -1.80 -16.85 -0.53
CA VAL A 51 -2.50 -16.65 0.74
C VAL A 51 -3.99 -16.40 0.59
N THR A 52 -4.44 -15.96 -0.59
CA THR A 52 -5.86 -15.66 -0.86
C THR A 52 -6.55 -16.71 -1.70
N GLU A 53 -5.79 -17.68 -2.25
CA GLU A 53 -6.24 -18.69 -3.22
C GLU A 53 -6.79 -18.09 -4.54
N ASP A 54 -6.60 -16.80 -4.80
CA ASP A 54 -6.93 -16.16 -6.08
C ASP A 54 -5.79 -16.39 -7.08
N ARG A 55 -5.81 -17.52 -7.72
CA ARG A 55 -4.80 -18.01 -8.67
C ARG A 55 -5.22 -17.85 -10.13
N GLN A 56 -5.97 -16.82 -10.46
CA GLN A 56 -6.31 -16.54 -11.85
C GLN A 56 -5.05 -16.37 -12.70
N TRP A 57 -5.07 -16.93 -13.90
CA TRP A 57 -3.93 -16.90 -14.83
C TRP A 57 -3.40 -15.50 -15.13
N ILE A 58 -4.26 -14.48 -15.09
CA ILE A 58 -3.85 -13.08 -15.26
C ILE A 58 -2.87 -12.58 -14.19
N HIS A 59 -2.76 -13.28 -13.08
CA HIS A 59 -1.87 -12.96 -11.96
C HIS A 59 -0.63 -13.87 -11.92
N VAL A 60 -0.80 -15.17 -12.18
CA VAL A 60 0.22 -16.18 -11.86
C VAL A 60 0.80 -16.92 -13.06
N ASP A 61 0.37 -16.62 -14.30
CA ASP A 61 0.86 -17.26 -15.52
C ASP A 61 1.43 -16.20 -16.49
N PRO A 62 2.72 -15.84 -16.37
CA PRO A 62 3.34 -14.82 -17.20
C PRO A 62 3.26 -15.10 -18.70
N GLU A 63 3.42 -16.37 -19.11
CA GLU A 63 3.41 -16.73 -20.53
C GLU A 63 2.02 -16.56 -21.15
N ARG A 64 1.00 -17.04 -20.47
CA ARG A 64 -0.37 -16.86 -20.89
C ARG A 64 -0.81 -15.41 -20.84
N ALA A 65 -0.43 -14.68 -19.78
CA ALA A 65 -0.77 -13.27 -19.60
C ALA A 65 -0.11 -12.36 -20.64
N ALA A 66 1.11 -12.69 -21.08
CA ALA A 66 1.79 -11.95 -22.14
C ALA A 66 1.04 -12.00 -23.49
N ARG A 67 0.35 -13.13 -23.77
CA ARG A 67 -0.50 -13.30 -24.96
C ARG A 67 -1.94 -12.80 -24.76
N GLY A 68 -2.28 -12.42 -23.56
CA GLY A 68 -3.61 -11.94 -23.18
C GLY A 68 -3.80 -10.44 -23.41
N PRO A 69 -5.02 -9.93 -23.16
CA PRO A 69 -5.39 -8.54 -23.44
C PRO A 69 -4.63 -7.52 -22.60
N LEU A 70 -4.05 -7.93 -21.47
CA LEU A 70 -3.29 -7.04 -20.57
C LEU A 70 -1.79 -7.01 -20.91
N GLY A 71 -1.30 -7.90 -21.78
CA GLY A 71 0.09 -7.96 -22.25
C GLY A 71 1.12 -8.27 -21.17
N GLY A 72 0.72 -8.98 -20.12
CA GLY A 72 1.53 -9.42 -19.00
C GLY A 72 0.70 -9.64 -17.75
N THR A 73 1.31 -10.22 -16.73
CA THR A 73 0.64 -10.41 -15.44
C THR A 73 0.36 -9.08 -14.74
N VAL A 74 -0.71 -9.03 -14.01
CA VAL A 74 -1.17 -7.86 -13.25
C VAL A 74 -1.35 -8.19 -11.78
N ALA A 75 -1.15 -7.21 -10.92
CA ALA A 75 -1.43 -7.34 -9.50
C ALA A 75 -2.94 -7.46 -9.25
N HIS A 76 -3.31 -8.24 -8.23
CA HIS A 76 -4.65 -8.22 -7.68
C HIS A 76 -4.97 -6.80 -7.18
N GLY A 77 -6.16 -6.30 -7.47
CA GLY A 77 -6.60 -5.03 -6.92
C GLY A 77 -6.56 -5.00 -5.40
N PHE A 78 -6.91 -6.12 -4.78
CA PHE A 78 -6.85 -6.28 -3.32
C PHE A 78 -5.42 -6.31 -2.76
N LEU A 79 -4.42 -6.78 -3.51
CA LEU A 79 -3.03 -6.63 -3.13
C LEU A 79 -2.67 -5.14 -3.01
N LEU A 80 -3.03 -4.33 -4.02
CA LEU A 80 -2.76 -2.89 -4.00
C LEU A 80 -3.47 -2.19 -2.84
N LEU A 81 -4.73 -2.55 -2.59
CA LEU A 81 -5.49 -2.03 -1.45
C LEU A 81 -4.83 -2.40 -0.11
N SER A 82 -4.29 -3.61 -0.01
CA SER A 82 -3.60 -4.10 1.19
C SER A 82 -2.30 -3.35 1.50
N LEU A 83 -1.74 -2.59 0.54
CA LEU A 83 -0.56 -1.75 0.75
C LEU A 83 -0.88 -0.40 1.42
N VAL A 84 -2.15 0.00 1.49
CA VAL A 84 -2.55 1.30 2.07
C VAL A 84 -2.05 1.47 3.52
N PRO A 85 -2.16 0.49 4.44
CA PRO A 85 -1.59 0.62 5.77
C PRO A 85 -0.07 0.80 5.76
N TYR A 86 0.65 0.07 4.91
CA TYR A 86 2.10 0.22 4.74
C TYR A 86 2.45 1.67 4.34
N PHE A 87 1.79 2.21 3.32
CA PHE A 87 2.02 3.60 2.89
C PHE A 87 1.67 4.61 3.98
N ASN A 88 0.58 4.38 4.70
CA ASN A 88 0.19 5.26 5.82
C ASN A 88 1.23 5.28 6.94
N PHE A 89 1.87 4.15 7.22
CA PHE A 89 2.90 4.05 8.26
C PHE A 89 4.27 4.57 7.81
N THR A 90 4.62 4.39 6.53
CA THR A 90 5.90 4.87 5.97
C THR A 90 5.86 6.32 5.54
N ASN A 91 4.66 6.83 5.23
CA ASN A 91 4.45 8.24 4.92
C ASN A 91 4.16 8.99 6.23
N GLU A 92 4.94 10.03 6.56
CA GLU A 92 4.87 10.80 7.82
C GLU A 92 3.50 11.45 8.12
N VAL A 93 2.45 11.11 7.35
CA VAL A 93 1.13 11.72 7.42
C VAL A 93 0.35 11.32 8.67
N PHE A 94 0.52 10.08 9.16
CA PHE A 94 -0.21 9.56 10.32
C PHE A 94 0.67 9.45 11.57
N SER A 95 1.13 10.57 12.07
CA SER A 95 1.86 10.64 13.34
C SER A 95 0.94 11.04 14.49
N GLY A 96 -0.07 10.22 14.75
CA GLY A 96 -0.95 10.38 15.90
C GLY A 96 -0.47 9.54 17.11
N ARG A 97 -1.03 9.83 18.30
CA ARG A 97 -0.89 8.98 19.50
C ARG A 97 -1.83 7.76 19.39
N PHE A 98 -1.71 6.99 18.32
CA PHE A 98 -2.50 5.77 18.21
C PHE A 98 -1.74 4.63 18.90
N ARG A 99 -2.37 3.95 19.82
CA ARG A 99 -1.87 2.69 20.38
C ARG A 99 -2.05 1.55 19.38
N MET A 100 -3.06 1.67 18.52
CA MET A 100 -3.44 0.66 17.56
C MET A 100 -4.28 1.32 16.47
N ALA A 101 -4.14 0.86 15.24
CA ALA A 101 -5.02 1.19 14.12
C ALA A 101 -5.67 -0.10 13.60
N VAL A 102 -6.97 -0.08 13.41
CA VAL A 102 -7.75 -1.22 12.92
C VAL A 102 -8.52 -0.77 11.69
N ASN A 103 -8.47 -1.57 10.63
CA ASN A 103 -9.28 -1.34 9.45
C ASN A 103 -10.75 -1.62 9.79
N TYR A 104 -11.59 -0.60 9.68
CA TYR A 104 -13.01 -0.72 9.96
C TYR A 104 -13.82 -1.03 8.71
N GLY A 105 -13.50 -0.36 7.60
CA GLY A 105 -14.24 -0.53 6.36
C GLY A 105 -13.87 0.52 5.33
N LEU A 106 -14.48 0.39 4.16
CA LEU A 106 -14.28 1.24 3.00
C LEU A 106 -15.64 1.66 2.44
N ALA A 107 -15.84 2.94 2.18
CA ALA A 107 -17.08 3.43 1.59
C ALA A 107 -17.18 3.09 0.09
N ARG A 108 -16.05 3.15 -0.63
CA ARG A 108 -15.98 2.89 -2.06
C ARG A 108 -14.57 2.54 -2.46
N VAL A 109 -14.41 1.45 -3.23
CA VAL A 109 -13.13 1.06 -3.85
C VAL A 109 -13.34 0.81 -5.33
N ARG A 110 -12.41 1.26 -6.16
CA ARG A 110 -12.34 0.95 -7.58
C ARG A 110 -10.90 0.79 -8.01
N PHE A 111 -10.67 -0.11 -8.96
CA PHE A 111 -9.38 -0.38 -9.59
C PHE A 111 -9.47 -0.06 -11.08
N PRO A 112 -9.43 1.22 -11.49
CA PRO A 112 -9.72 1.63 -12.87
C PRO A 112 -8.62 1.21 -13.84
N HIS A 113 -7.40 0.99 -13.37
CA HIS A 113 -6.26 0.62 -14.21
C HIS A 113 -5.56 -0.60 -13.65
N PRO A 114 -5.20 -1.58 -14.51
CA PRO A 114 -4.37 -2.71 -14.11
C PRO A 114 -2.93 -2.23 -13.80
N VAL A 115 -2.33 -2.80 -12.76
CA VAL A 115 -0.91 -2.58 -12.42
C VAL A 115 -0.15 -3.84 -12.79
N ARG A 116 0.73 -3.76 -13.79
CA ARG A 116 1.54 -4.89 -14.26
C ARG A 116 2.63 -5.26 -13.27
N ALA A 117 2.99 -6.55 -13.25
CA ALA A 117 4.21 -6.98 -12.58
C ALA A 117 5.43 -6.19 -13.10
N GLY A 118 6.34 -5.83 -12.20
CA GLY A 118 7.48 -4.96 -12.49
C GLY A 118 7.19 -3.45 -12.41
N SER A 119 5.92 -3.05 -12.27
CA SER A 119 5.56 -1.65 -12.04
C SER A 119 5.89 -1.19 -10.61
N ARG A 120 5.85 0.12 -10.40
CA ARG A 120 5.97 0.74 -9.07
C ARG A 120 4.72 1.54 -8.76
N VAL A 121 4.30 1.50 -7.52
CA VAL A 121 3.15 2.27 -7.01
C VAL A 121 3.58 3.11 -5.81
N ARG A 122 2.84 4.18 -5.53
CA ARG A 122 3.02 5.02 -4.33
C ARG A 122 1.68 5.61 -3.92
N ASN A 123 1.57 6.02 -2.71
CA ASN A 123 0.45 6.76 -2.16
C ASN A 123 0.84 8.23 -1.97
#